data_2a276d1a582f9de007ae7e95a40d3817
#
_entry.id   2a276d1a582f9de007ae7e95a40d3817
#
_cell.length_a   1.000
_cell.length_b   1.000
_cell.length_c   1.000
_cell.angle_alpha   90.00
_cell.angle_beta   90.00
_cell.angle_gamma   90.00
#
_symmetry.space_group_name_H-M   'P 1'
#
loop_
_entity.id
_entity.type
_entity.pdbx_description
1 polymer ?
#
loop_
_entity_poly.entity_id
_entity_poly.type
_entity_poly.pdbx_seq_one_letter_code
_entity_poly.pdbx_strand_id
1 'polypeptide(L)'
;MLGPGAITTTLADLGAEVIKVEPPSGDYIREMTWPIVEGTSLMHLHISRGKRSITIDLRTEEGREVFLVLVKGADAVIEAMRPGGLDRRGVGYEACKAVNPSIVFCTISGYGMTGPYQTLPSHGIAYDVWAGLVAPETTEDGYCAIPEHPSVGIHAGPLFGALGVLAGITRARATGEPCRLDIAQSDAAAAMDWLRSETWKAYERPESEVTGNKADDYERRAPGTAGMRDGVRDQFYES
;
A
#
# COMPACT_ATOMS: atom_id res chain seq x y z
N MET A 1 -6.77 3.64 -10.58
CA MET A 1 -6.62 3.55 -9.11
C MET A 1 -5.18 3.82 -8.70
N LEU A 2 -4.97 4.62 -7.65
CA LEU A 2 -3.63 5.12 -7.26
C LEU A 2 -2.72 3.99 -6.76
N GLY A 3 -3.16 3.19 -5.79
CA GLY A 3 -2.33 2.14 -5.17
C GLY A 3 -1.76 1.13 -6.18
N PRO A 4 -2.60 0.40 -6.92
CA PRO A 4 -2.12 -0.51 -7.97
C PRO A 4 -1.30 0.21 -9.04
N GLY A 5 -1.69 1.45 -9.37
CA GLY A 5 -0.94 2.30 -10.29
C GLY A 5 0.49 2.52 -9.83
N ALA A 6 0.71 2.90 -8.60
CA ALA A 6 2.05 3.15 -8.04
C ALA A 6 2.89 1.87 -7.92
N ILE A 7 2.30 0.74 -7.46
CA ILE A 7 2.98 -0.57 -7.46
C ILE A 7 3.51 -0.90 -8.86
N THR A 8 2.60 -0.87 -9.83
CA THR A 8 2.93 -1.28 -11.21
C THR A 8 3.83 -0.29 -11.93
N THR A 9 3.86 0.98 -11.53
CA THR A 9 4.85 1.96 -12.04
C THR A 9 6.25 1.58 -11.58
N THR A 10 6.42 1.27 -10.31
CA THR A 10 7.71 0.80 -9.78
C THR A 10 8.18 -0.45 -10.53
N LEU A 11 7.28 -1.40 -10.77
CA LEU A 11 7.61 -2.61 -11.53
C LEU A 11 7.94 -2.33 -12.99
N ALA A 12 7.22 -1.42 -13.65
CA ALA A 12 7.49 -1.01 -15.03
C ALA A 12 8.85 -0.30 -15.16
N ASP A 13 9.20 0.57 -14.21
CA ASP A 13 10.51 1.23 -14.17
C ASP A 13 11.66 0.22 -14.00
N LEU A 14 11.38 -0.94 -13.40
CA LEU A 14 12.32 -2.07 -13.26
C LEU A 14 12.27 -3.04 -14.47
N GLY A 15 11.52 -2.73 -15.51
CA GLY A 15 11.48 -3.50 -16.76
C GLY A 15 10.33 -4.51 -16.88
N ALA A 16 9.36 -4.53 -15.95
CA ALA A 16 8.19 -5.38 -16.09
C ALA A 16 7.26 -4.88 -17.22
N GLU A 17 6.71 -5.80 -18.00
CA GLU A 17 5.60 -5.51 -18.90
C GLU A 17 4.31 -5.38 -18.08
N VAL A 18 3.67 -4.23 -18.15
CA VAL A 18 2.47 -3.92 -17.40
C VAL A 18 1.30 -3.61 -18.34
N ILE A 19 0.20 -4.34 -18.16
CA ILE A 19 -1.07 -4.09 -18.84
C ILE A 19 -2.06 -3.52 -17.80
N LYS A 20 -2.46 -2.27 -17.98
CA LYS A 20 -3.48 -1.62 -17.19
C LYS A 20 -4.85 -1.92 -17.76
N VAL A 21 -5.67 -2.63 -17.02
CA VAL A 21 -7.07 -2.90 -17.37
C VAL A 21 -7.95 -1.77 -16.84
N GLU A 22 -8.65 -1.08 -17.72
CA GLU A 22 -9.54 0.03 -17.39
C GLU A 22 -10.99 -0.30 -17.77
N PRO A 23 -12.00 0.19 -17.01
CA PRO A 23 -13.39 0.09 -17.46
C PRO A 23 -13.64 1.00 -18.67
N PRO A 24 -14.77 0.83 -19.40
CA PRO A 24 -15.11 1.71 -20.53
C PRO A 24 -15.17 3.20 -20.19
N SER A 25 -15.48 3.54 -18.94
CA SER A 25 -15.46 4.93 -18.44
C SER A 25 -14.06 5.49 -18.20
N GLY A 26 -13.01 4.67 -18.33
CA GLY A 26 -11.65 5.04 -17.95
C GLY A 26 -11.39 4.97 -16.45
N ASP A 27 -10.12 5.21 -16.07
CA ASP A 27 -9.71 5.35 -14.67
C ASP A 27 -9.94 6.79 -14.20
N TYR A 28 -10.61 6.98 -13.07
CA TYR A 28 -10.88 8.31 -12.49
C TYR A 28 -9.60 9.15 -12.27
N ILE A 29 -8.44 8.52 -12.14
CA ILE A 29 -7.15 9.20 -12.03
C ILE A 29 -6.84 10.08 -13.25
N ARG A 30 -7.44 9.81 -14.39
CA ARG A 30 -7.25 10.63 -15.62
C ARG A 30 -7.70 12.07 -15.41
N GLU A 31 -8.70 12.28 -14.56
CA GLU A 31 -9.29 13.59 -14.26
C GLU A 31 -8.94 14.12 -12.87
N MET A 32 -8.17 13.33 -12.10
CA MET A 32 -7.77 13.69 -10.75
C MET A 32 -6.52 14.59 -10.78
N THR A 33 -6.55 15.72 -10.12
CA THR A 33 -5.48 16.74 -10.16
C THR A 33 -5.50 17.59 -11.45
N TRP A 34 -4.52 18.49 -11.60
CA TRP A 34 -4.45 19.44 -12.70
C TRP A 34 -4.32 18.72 -14.06
N PRO A 35 -5.27 18.87 -14.98
CA PRO A 35 -5.13 18.31 -16.31
C PRO A 35 -4.06 19.11 -17.11
N ILE A 36 -3.15 18.40 -17.77
CA ILE A 36 -2.23 18.99 -18.75
C ILE A 36 -2.98 19.13 -20.09
N VAL A 37 -3.75 18.11 -20.45
CA VAL A 37 -4.65 18.07 -21.57
C VAL A 37 -5.98 17.45 -21.13
N GLU A 38 -7.04 17.68 -21.89
CA GLU A 38 -8.35 17.10 -21.56
C GLU A 38 -8.24 15.57 -21.38
N GLY A 39 -8.79 15.05 -20.29
CA GLY A 39 -8.77 13.63 -19.94
C GLY A 39 -7.39 13.08 -19.51
N THR A 40 -6.40 13.94 -19.25
CA THR A 40 -5.05 13.48 -18.90
C THR A 40 -4.46 14.36 -17.79
N SER A 41 -4.52 13.88 -16.54
CA SER A 41 -3.93 14.56 -15.40
C SER A 41 -2.44 14.26 -15.22
N LEU A 42 -1.72 15.14 -14.52
CA LEU A 42 -0.33 14.90 -14.10
C LEU A 42 -0.19 13.58 -13.34
N MET A 43 -1.12 13.29 -12.45
CA MET A 43 -1.12 12.06 -11.68
C MET A 43 -1.27 10.83 -12.58
N HIS A 44 -2.16 10.90 -13.59
CA HIS A 44 -2.29 9.81 -14.55
C HIS A 44 -1.00 9.57 -15.33
N LEU A 45 -0.35 10.64 -15.82
CA LEU A 45 0.94 10.51 -16.51
C LEU A 45 2.01 9.90 -15.61
N HIS A 46 2.08 10.33 -14.35
CA HIS A 46 3.05 9.82 -13.40
C HIS A 46 2.88 8.32 -13.13
N ILE A 47 1.66 7.89 -12.78
CA ILE A 47 1.41 6.49 -12.39
C ILE A 47 1.15 5.54 -13.56
N SER A 48 1.04 6.04 -14.79
CA SER A 48 0.79 5.19 -15.97
C SER A 48 1.98 5.08 -16.92
N ARG A 49 3.13 5.71 -16.57
CA ARG A 49 4.34 5.59 -17.38
C ARG A 49 4.79 4.12 -17.53
N GLY A 50 5.31 3.78 -18.70
CA GLY A 50 5.83 2.45 -19.01
C GLY A 50 4.77 1.35 -19.12
N LYS A 51 3.46 1.70 -19.20
CA LYS A 51 2.36 0.74 -19.23
C LYS A 51 1.62 0.77 -20.56
N ARG A 52 1.09 -0.38 -20.94
CA ARG A 52 0.05 -0.48 -21.97
C ARG A 52 -1.32 -0.48 -21.28
N SER A 53 -2.35 0.07 -21.94
CA SER A 53 -3.71 0.08 -21.44
C SER A 53 -4.64 -0.71 -22.38
N ILE A 54 -5.60 -1.40 -21.76
CA ILE A 54 -6.70 -2.07 -22.45
C ILE A 54 -8.02 -1.74 -21.74
N THR A 55 -9.06 -1.52 -22.50
CA THR A 55 -10.41 -1.30 -21.96
C THR A 55 -11.17 -2.62 -21.93
N ILE A 56 -11.61 -3.05 -20.75
CA ILE A 56 -12.41 -4.26 -20.54
C ILE A 56 -13.56 -3.97 -19.58
N ASP A 57 -14.77 -4.31 -19.96
CA ASP A 57 -15.92 -4.27 -19.05
C ASP A 57 -16.05 -5.59 -18.28
N LEU A 58 -15.51 -5.65 -17.09
CA LEU A 58 -15.59 -6.84 -16.21
C LEU A 58 -17.01 -7.15 -15.69
N ARG A 59 -18.00 -6.36 -16.06
CA ARG A 59 -19.42 -6.65 -15.76
C ARG A 59 -20.03 -7.60 -16.78
N THR A 60 -19.47 -7.67 -17.98
CA THR A 60 -19.89 -8.58 -19.05
C THR A 60 -19.19 -9.93 -18.96
N GLU A 61 -19.78 -10.96 -19.54
CA GLU A 61 -19.19 -12.28 -19.58
C GLU A 61 -17.95 -12.30 -20.47
N GLU A 62 -18.05 -11.70 -21.65
CA GLU A 62 -16.96 -11.57 -22.62
C GLU A 62 -15.77 -10.81 -22.02
N GLY A 63 -16.04 -9.74 -21.27
CA GLY A 63 -14.97 -8.98 -20.59
C GLY A 63 -14.25 -9.81 -19.54
N ARG A 64 -14.96 -10.64 -18.78
CA ARG A 64 -14.36 -11.57 -17.80
C ARG A 64 -13.51 -12.64 -18.50
N GLU A 65 -13.99 -13.20 -19.60
CA GLU A 65 -13.25 -14.18 -20.39
C GLU A 65 -11.94 -13.59 -20.92
N VAL A 66 -12.00 -12.42 -21.53
CA VAL A 66 -10.81 -11.71 -22.03
C VAL A 66 -9.83 -11.43 -20.91
N PHE A 67 -10.30 -10.99 -19.75
CA PHE A 67 -9.44 -10.77 -18.56
C PHE A 67 -8.75 -12.07 -18.13
N LEU A 68 -9.47 -13.17 -18.01
CA LEU A 68 -8.90 -14.47 -17.62
C LEU A 68 -7.91 -15.02 -18.66
N VAL A 69 -8.10 -14.70 -19.94
CA VAL A 69 -7.10 -15.01 -20.98
C VAL A 69 -5.80 -14.25 -20.74
N LEU A 70 -5.87 -12.97 -20.37
CA LEU A 70 -4.66 -12.21 -19.99
C LEU A 70 -3.98 -12.80 -18.75
N VAL A 71 -4.76 -13.22 -17.75
CA VAL A 71 -4.25 -13.82 -16.51
C VAL A 71 -3.48 -15.12 -16.77
N LYS A 72 -3.84 -15.91 -17.78
CA LYS A 72 -3.10 -17.15 -18.12
C LYS A 72 -1.63 -16.90 -18.44
N GLY A 73 -1.30 -15.74 -18.99
CA GLY A 73 0.08 -15.37 -19.36
C GLY A 73 0.73 -14.39 -18.40
N ALA A 74 0.06 -14.01 -17.31
CA ALA A 74 0.57 -13.02 -16.39
C ALA A 74 1.31 -13.66 -15.20
N ASP A 75 2.39 -13.04 -14.72
CA ASP A 75 3.03 -13.42 -13.46
C ASP A 75 2.23 -12.91 -12.25
N ALA A 76 1.56 -11.76 -12.37
CA ALA A 76 0.84 -11.14 -11.26
C ALA A 76 -0.44 -10.42 -11.70
N VAL A 77 -1.42 -10.39 -10.80
CA VAL A 77 -2.59 -9.51 -10.82
C VAL A 77 -2.51 -8.57 -9.62
N ILE A 78 -2.68 -7.26 -9.86
CA ILE A 78 -2.60 -6.24 -8.81
C ILE A 78 -3.87 -5.40 -8.85
N GLU A 79 -4.56 -5.29 -7.71
CA GLU A 79 -5.86 -4.64 -7.63
C GLU A 79 -6.05 -3.89 -6.30
N ALA A 80 -7.05 -2.99 -6.24
CA ALA A 80 -7.46 -2.27 -5.02
C ALA A 80 -8.98 -2.10 -4.95
N MET A 81 -9.72 -3.11 -5.33
CA MET A 81 -11.17 -3.10 -5.20
C MET A 81 -11.56 -3.28 -3.72
N ARG A 82 -12.74 -2.82 -3.36
CA ARG A 82 -13.29 -3.15 -2.04
C ARG A 82 -13.34 -4.65 -1.84
N PRO A 83 -13.22 -5.16 -0.59
CA PRO A 83 -13.24 -6.59 -0.29
C PRO A 83 -14.34 -7.34 -1.04
N GLY A 84 -13.95 -8.41 -1.73
CA GLY A 84 -14.83 -9.21 -2.59
C GLY A 84 -15.27 -8.53 -3.90
N GLY A 85 -14.70 -7.38 -4.25
CA GLY A 85 -15.10 -6.63 -5.45
C GLY A 85 -14.86 -7.40 -6.76
N LEU A 86 -13.71 -8.03 -6.91
CA LEU A 86 -13.40 -8.88 -8.07
C LEU A 86 -14.04 -10.26 -7.96
N ASP A 87 -14.19 -10.81 -6.74
CA ASP A 87 -14.87 -12.10 -6.54
C ASP A 87 -16.33 -12.04 -7.00
N ARG A 88 -17.05 -10.98 -6.65
CA ARG A 88 -18.43 -10.75 -7.13
C ARG A 88 -18.54 -10.59 -8.64
N ARG A 89 -17.44 -10.27 -9.32
CA ARG A 89 -17.34 -10.21 -10.79
C ARG A 89 -16.87 -11.52 -11.41
N GLY A 90 -16.57 -12.54 -10.60
CA GLY A 90 -16.07 -13.84 -11.09
C GLY A 90 -14.64 -13.82 -11.60
N VAL A 91 -13.85 -12.80 -11.25
CA VAL A 91 -12.43 -12.63 -11.65
C VAL A 91 -11.51 -12.35 -10.46
N GLY A 92 -11.90 -12.78 -9.26
CA GLY A 92 -11.09 -12.70 -8.05
C GLY A 92 -9.98 -13.75 -7.99
N TYR A 93 -9.34 -13.86 -6.83
CA TYR A 93 -8.18 -14.73 -6.65
C TYR A 93 -8.41 -16.17 -7.08
N GLU A 94 -9.51 -16.81 -6.67
CA GLU A 94 -9.77 -18.22 -6.99
C GLU A 94 -9.99 -18.43 -8.50
N ALA A 95 -10.67 -17.51 -9.18
CA ALA A 95 -10.84 -17.56 -10.62
C ALA A 95 -9.51 -17.38 -11.37
N CYS A 96 -8.68 -16.44 -10.93
CA CYS A 96 -7.34 -16.24 -11.49
C CYS A 96 -6.45 -17.47 -11.27
N LYS A 97 -6.44 -18.03 -10.07
CA LYS A 97 -5.71 -19.25 -9.72
C LYS A 97 -6.15 -20.46 -10.53
N ALA A 98 -7.45 -20.57 -10.82
CA ALA A 98 -7.99 -21.68 -11.62
C ALA A 98 -7.42 -21.71 -13.06
N VAL A 99 -7.12 -20.54 -13.64
CA VAL A 99 -6.55 -20.42 -15.00
C VAL A 99 -5.03 -20.28 -15.01
N ASN A 100 -4.43 -19.89 -13.87
CA ASN A 100 -2.99 -19.76 -13.69
C ASN A 100 -2.61 -20.19 -12.27
N PRO A 101 -2.25 -21.48 -12.05
CA PRO A 101 -1.97 -22.03 -10.73
C PRO A 101 -0.78 -21.41 -10.00
N SER A 102 0.08 -20.64 -10.68
CA SER A 102 1.25 -19.97 -10.10
C SER A 102 1.08 -18.45 -9.99
N ILE A 103 -0.13 -17.93 -10.16
CA ILE A 103 -0.40 -16.50 -10.14
C ILE A 103 -0.06 -15.85 -8.79
N VAL A 104 0.58 -14.69 -8.84
CA VAL A 104 0.69 -13.79 -7.68
C VAL A 104 -0.48 -12.81 -7.71
N PHE A 105 -1.31 -12.81 -6.68
CA PHE A 105 -2.47 -11.94 -6.58
C PHE A 105 -2.26 -10.94 -5.45
N CYS A 106 -2.06 -9.68 -5.78
CA CYS A 106 -1.81 -8.61 -4.82
C CYS A 106 -3.01 -7.67 -4.71
N THR A 107 -3.59 -7.60 -3.53
CA THR A 107 -4.59 -6.59 -3.17
C THR A 107 -3.93 -5.52 -2.31
N ILE A 108 -4.09 -4.24 -2.68
CA ILE A 108 -3.69 -3.11 -1.85
C ILE A 108 -4.93 -2.34 -1.40
N SER A 109 -5.04 -2.11 -0.12
CA SER A 109 -6.17 -1.41 0.50
C SER A 109 -5.70 -0.44 1.59
N GLY A 110 -6.60 0.32 2.18
CA GLY A 110 -6.27 1.23 3.27
C GLY A 110 -5.86 0.50 4.55
N TYR A 111 -6.66 -0.49 4.94
CA TYR A 111 -6.56 -1.15 6.25
C TYR A 111 -6.46 -2.69 6.16
N GLY A 112 -6.09 -3.22 5.01
CA GLY A 112 -6.05 -4.66 4.77
C GLY A 112 -7.41 -5.25 4.37
N MET A 113 -7.37 -6.51 3.93
CA MET A 113 -8.55 -7.27 3.48
C MET A 113 -9.16 -8.12 4.60
N THR A 114 -8.56 -8.09 5.78
CA THR A 114 -8.98 -8.84 6.97
C THR A 114 -9.14 -7.93 8.17
N GLY A 115 -9.72 -8.45 9.26
CA GLY A 115 -9.91 -7.69 10.48
C GLY A 115 -11.11 -6.74 10.48
N PRO A 116 -11.34 -6.01 11.59
CA PRO A 116 -12.55 -5.22 11.80
C PRO A 116 -12.67 -3.98 10.90
N TYR A 117 -11.55 -3.50 10.35
CA TYR A 117 -11.50 -2.27 9.56
C TYR A 117 -11.48 -2.49 8.04
N GLN A 118 -11.53 -3.74 7.57
CA GLN A 118 -11.45 -4.11 6.15
C GLN A 118 -12.48 -3.38 5.26
N THR A 119 -13.64 -3.03 5.80
CA THR A 119 -14.71 -2.36 5.05
C THR A 119 -14.72 -0.85 5.22
N LEU A 120 -13.86 -0.30 6.08
CA LEU A 120 -13.79 1.13 6.33
C LEU A 120 -13.30 1.86 5.07
N PRO A 121 -14.08 2.83 4.54
CA PRO A 121 -13.62 3.63 3.41
C PRO A 121 -12.44 4.51 3.84
N SER A 122 -11.46 4.65 2.95
CA SER A 122 -10.23 5.37 3.26
C SER A 122 -9.65 6.08 2.05
N HIS A 123 -8.89 7.12 2.32
CA HIS A 123 -8.09 7.89 1.37
C HIS A 123 -6.69 8.17 1.96
N GLY A 124 -5.76 8.59 1.11
CA GLY A 124 -4.33 8.68 1.38
C GLY A 124 -3.92 9.26 2.74
N ILE A 125 -4.43 10.44 3.11
CA ILE A 125 -4.11 11.09 4.39
C ILE A 125 -4.63 10.31 5.62
N ALA A 126 -5.69 9.54 5.46
CA ALA A 126 -6.25 8.75 6.56
C ALA A 126 -5.31 7.62 7.00
N TYR A 127 -4.46 7.11 6.14
CA TYR A 127 -3.50 6.05 6.47
C TYR A 127 -2.44 6.54 7.46
N ASP A 128 -1.95 7.76 7.25
CA ASP A 128 -0.91 8.36 8.08
C ASP A 128 -1.44 8.74 9.47
N VAL A 129 -2.66 9.28 9.53
CA VAL A 129 -3.36 9.54 10.81
C VAL A 129 -3.60 8.24 11.56
N TRP A 130 -4.08 7.21 10.87
CA TRP A 130 -4.33 5.89 11.45
C TRP A 130 -3.05 5.23 11.99
N ALA A 131 -1.96 5.39 11.26
CA ALA A 131 -0.63 4.93 11.67
C ALA A 131 -0.02 5.75 12.81
N GLY A 132 -0.64 6.86 13.20
CA GLY A 132 -0.13 7.75 14.24
C GLY A 132 1.05 8.61 13.79
N LEU A 133 1.32 8.73 12.48
CA LEU A 133 2.42 9.55 11.95
C LEU A 133 2.12 11.04 12.03
N VAL A 134 0.86 11.42 11.98
CA VAL A 134 0.39 12.79 12.08
C VAL A 134 -0.83 12.87 13.01
N ALA A 135 -0.82 13.83 13.91
CA ALA A 135 -1.95 14.09 14.80
C ALA A 135 -2.91 15.08 14.15
N PRO A 136 -4.23 14.83 14.21
CA PRO A 136 -5.19 15.85 13.82
C PRO A 136 -5.11 17.06 14.74
N GLU A 137 -5.33 18.25 14.20
CA GLU A 137 -5.37 19.51 14.90
C GLU A 137 -6.79 20.07 14.93
N THR A 138 -7.11 20.89 15.93
CA THR A 138 -8.35 21.63 15.97
C THR A 138 -8.12 23.03 15.42
N THR A 139 -8.85 23.42 14.39
CA THR A 139 -8.80 24.79 13.84
C THR A 139 -9.42 25.79 14.79
N GLU A 140 -9.18 27.10 14.55
CA GLU A 140 -9.80 28.17 15.35
C GLU A 140 -11.32 28.12 15.34
N ASP A 141 -11.92 27.65 14.23
CA ASP A 141 -13.36 27.45 14.07
C ASP A 141 -13.90 26.15 14.70
N GLY A 142 -13.02 25.36 15.37
CA GLY A 142 -13.39 24.14 16.07
C GLY A 142 -13.52 22.90 15.18
N TYR A 143 -13.08 22.96 13.91
CA TYR A 143 -13.04 21.79 13.02
C TYR A 143 -11.77 20.97 13.23
N CYS A 144 -11.88 19.66 12.94
CA CYS A 144 -10.73 18.79 12.88
C CYS A 144 -10.04 18.96 11.51
N ALA A 145 -8.77 19.29 11.53
CA ALA A 145 -7.92 19.38 10.35
C ALA A 145 -6.71 18.45 10.48
N ILE A 146 -6.19 18.03 9.35
CA ILE A 146 -4.93 17.29 9.28
C ILE A 146 -3.90 18.27 8.73
N PRO A 147 -2.80 18.56 9.48
CA PRO A 147 -1.76 19.47 9.03
C PRO A 147 -1.07 18.93 7.78
N GLU A 148 -0.46 19.81 7.00
CA GLU A 148 0.35 19.41 5.84
C GLU A 148 1.50 18.50 6.30
N HIS A 149 1.61 17.34 5.67
CA HIS A 149 2.65 16.35 5.97
C HIS A 149 2.95 15.49 4.73
N PRO A 150 4.12 14.84 4.68
CA PRO A 150 4.40 13.85 3.66
C PRO A 150 3.40 12.68 3.76
N SER A 151 2.74 12.36 2.66
CA SER A 151 1.77 11.25 2.62
C SER A 151 2.51 9.90 2.55
N VAL A 152 2.96 9.39 3.68
CA VAL A 152 3.81 8.20 3.77
C VAL A 152 3.07 6.95 3.33
N GLY A 153 1.82 6.74 3.76
CA GLY A 153 1.07 5.52 3.49
C GLY A 153 0.82 5.26 2.01
N ILE A 154 0.54 6.32 1.23
CA ILE A 154 0.32 6.17 -0.22
C ILE A 154 1.61 5.92 -1.02
N HIS A 155 2.78 6.12 -0.42
CA HIS A 155 4.07 5.80 -1.02
C HIS A 155 4.62 4.48 -0.48
N ALA A 156 4.59 4.27 0.82
CA ALA A 156 5.09 3.05 1.47
C ALA A 156 4.27 1.81 1.08
N GLY A 157 2.94 1.89 1.08
CA GLY A 157 2.07 0.79 0.68
C GLY A 157 2.43 0.22 -0.69
N PRO A 158 2.45 1.05 -1.75
CA PRO A 158 2.88 0.59 -3.06
C PRO A 158 4.31 0.06 -3.13
N LEU A 159 5.25 0.62 -2.38
CA LEU A 159 6.62 0.11 -2.33
C LEU A 159 6.68 -1.30 -1.73
N PHE A 160 6.03 -1.54 -0.58
CA PHE A 160 5.90 -2.88 -0.03
C PHE A 160 5.13 -3.82 -0.97
N GLY A 161 4.11 -3.31 -1.66
CA GLY A 161 3.39 -4.06 -2.68
C GLY A 161 4.30 -4.53 -3.83
N ALA A 162 5.15 -3.64 -4.35
CA ALA A 162 6.09 -3.98 -5.41
C ALA A 162 7.12 -5.02 -4.95
N LEU A 163 7.69 -4.86 -3.74
CA LEU A 163 8.60 -5.84 -3.14
C LEU A 163 7.91 -7.19 -2.93
N GLY A 164 6.69 -7.18 -2.39
CA GLY A 164 5.89 -8.38 -2.17
C GLY A 164 5.58 -9.11 -3.48
N VAL A 165 5.23 -8.39 -4.54
CA VAL A 165 4.97 -8.97 -5.87
C VAL A 165 6.24 -9.62 -6.43
N LEU A 166 7.40 -8.96 -6.37
CA LEU A 166 8.66 -9.55 -6.83
C LEU A 166 9.05 -10.79 -6.03
N ALA A 167 8.90 -10.77 -4.70
CA ALA A 167 9.13 -11.92 -3.85
C ALA A 167 8.15 -13.05 -4.16
N GLY A 168 6.87 -12.73 -4.36
CA GLY A 168 5.83 -13.67 -4.75
C GLY A 168 6.12 -14.35 -6.09
N ILE A 169 6.51 -13.58 -7.11
CA ILE A 169 6.90 -14.12 -8.43
C ILE A 169 8.13 -15.04 -8.30
N THR A 170 9.13 -14.60 -7.53
CA THR A 170 10.33 -15.43 -7.29
C THR A 170 9.95 -16.76 -6.66
N ARG A 171 9.08 -16.74 -5.63
CA ARG A 171 8.59 -17.96 -4.98
C ARG A 171 7.76 -18.81 -5.95
N ALA A 172 6.83 -18.21 -6.67
CA ALA A 172 5.95 -18.93 -7.61
C ALA A 172 6.75 -19.63 -8.71
N ARG A 173 7.78 -18.97 -9.25
CA ARG A 173 8.68 -19.56 -10.23
C ARG A 173 9.50 -20.74 -9.67
N ALA A 174 9.86 -20.69 -8.39
CA ALA A 174 10.63 -21.76 -7.73
C ALA A 174 9.76 -22.97 -7.31
N THR A 175 8.50 -22.72 -6.93
CA THR A 175 7.64 -23.76 -6.32
C THR A 175 6.47 -24.20 -7.19
N GLY A 176 6.07 -23.38 -8.19
CA GLY A 176 4.84 -23.56 -8.95
C GLY A 176 3.57 -23.18 -8.17
N GLU A 177 3.69 -22.69 -6.93
CA GLU A 177 2.55 -22.37 -6.08
C GLU A 177 2.12 -20.92 -6.21
N PRO A 178 0.80 -20.65 -6.13
CA PRO A 178 0.29 -19.28 -6.15
C PRO A 178 0.66 -18.52 -4.87
N CYS A 179 0.60 -17.20 -4.96
CA CYS A 179 0.81 -16.32 -3.81
C CYS A 179 -0.31 -15.28 -3.75
N ARG A 180 -0.92 -15.12 -2.58
CA ARG A 180 -1.86 -14.02 -2.31
C ARG A 180 -1.21 -13.04 -1.35
N LEU A 181 -1.19 -11.77 -1.75
CA LEU A 181 -0.62 -10.66 -0.98
C LEU A 181 -1.72 -9.70 -0.57
N ASP A 182 -1.71 -9.30 0.67
CA ASP A 182 -2.59 -8.28 1.24
C ASP A 182 -1.73 -7.14 1.78
N ILE A 183 -1.85 -5.98 1.18
CA ILE A 183 -1.07 -4.78 1.51
C ILE A 183 -2.00 -3.74 2.13
N ALA A 184 -1.85 -3.50 3.44
CA ALA A 184 -2.50 -2.41 4.14
C ALA A 184 -1.60 -1.16 4.10
N GLN A 185 -2.10 -0.07 3.54
CA GLN A 185 -1.31 1.17 3.43
C GLN A 185 -1.06 1.82 4.80
N SER A 186 -1.99 1.66 5.75
CA SER A 186 -1.81 2.09 7.13
C SER A 186 -0.68 1.34 7.84
N ASP A 187 -0.61 0.02 7.64
CA ASP A 187 0.44 -0.80 8.26
C ASP A 187 1.80 -0.49 7.63
N ALA A 188 1.82 -0.26 6.32
CA ALA A 188 3.01 0.18 5.62
C ALA A 188 3.51 1.54 6.12
N ALA A 189 2.59 2.49 6.39
CA ALA A 189 2.91 3.77 6.99
C ALA A 189 3.52 3.58 8.40
N ALA A 190 2.88 2.77 9.25
CA ALA A 190 3.38 2.47 10.59
C ALA A 190 4.76 1.80 10.55
N ALA A 191 5.00 0.91 9.58
CA ALA A 191 6.30 0.25 9.41
C ALA A 191 7.43 1.21 9.04
N MET A 192 7.14 2.37 8.44
CA MET A 192 8.15 3.39 8.15
C MET A 192 8.59 4.16 9.40
N ASP A 193 7.81 4.13 10.46
CA ASP A 193 8.15 4.72 11.77
C ASP A 193 8.08 3.66 12.88
N TRP A 194 8.69 2.51 12.64
CA TRP A 194 8.68 1.39 13.57
C TRP A 194 9.31 1.73 14.93
N LEU A 195 10.30 2.63 14.95
CA LEU A 195 10.92 3.09 16.18
C LEU A 195 9.92 3.76 17.11
N ARG A 196 9.05 4.62 16.57
CA ARG A 196 8.00 5.28 17.33
C ARG A 196 6.97 4.28 17.84
N SER A 197 6.56 3.34 16.98
CA SER A 197 5.59 2.30 17.34
C SER A 197 6.14 1.39 18.46
N GLU A 198 7.40 1.00 18.39
CA GLU A 198 8.03 0.17 19.44
C GLU A 198 8.27 0.96 20.74
N THR A 199 8.62 2.24 20.64
CA THR A 199 8.78 3.11 21.79
C THR A 199 7.44 3.29 22.54
N TRP A 200 6.33 3.45 21.80
CA TRP A 200 5.00 3.56 22.41
C TRP A 200 4.65 2.31 23.22
N LYS A 201 4.83 1.12 22.68
CA LYS A 201 4.64 -0.15 23.39
C LYS A 201 5.54 -0.28 24.63
N ALA A 202 6.76 0.21 24.55
CA ALA A 202 7.70 0.18 25.67
C ALA A 202 7.24 1.06 26.84
N TYR A 203 6.60 2.20 26.56
CA TYR A 203 6.07 3.10 27.60
C TYR A 203 4.83 2.56 28.30
N GLU A 204 4.04 1.71 27.65
CA GLU A 204 2.84 1.11 28.24
C GLU A 204 3.12 -0.19 29.00
N ARG A 205 4.32 -0.75 28.89
CA ARG A 205 4.67 -1.96 29.67
C ARG A 205 4.81 -1.62 31.14
N PRO A 206 4.24 -2.45 32.04
CA PRO A 206 4.51 -2.36 33.46
C PRO A 206 6.01 -2.47 33.73
N GLU A 207 6.51 -1.76 34.72
CA GLU A 207 7.94 -1.81 35.11
C GLU A 207 8.41 -3.23 35.40
N SER A 208 7.53 -4.08 35.94
CA SER A 208 7.80 -5.49 36.22
C SER A 208 8.10 -6.34 34.96
N GLU A 209 7.75 -5.87 33.77
CA GLU A 209 8.01 -6.57 32.51
C GLU A 209 9.26 -6.05 31.78
N VAL A 210 9.88 -5.00 32.27
CA VAL A 210 11.14 -4.46 31.75
C VAL A 210 12.29 -5.23 32.38
N THR A 211 12.83 -6.22 31.69
CA THR A 211 13.97 -7.00 32.15
C THR A 211 15.28 -6.43 31.62
N GLY A 212 16.20 -6.09 32.51
CA GLY A 212 17.59 -5.75 32.20
C GLY A 212 18.09 -4.49 32.88
N ASN A 213 19.38 -4.48 33.21
CA ASN A 213 20.06 -3.41 33.93
C ASN A 213 20.14 -2.06 33.22
N LYS A 214 19.65 -1.98 32.00
CA LYS A 214 19.61 -0.72 31.22
C LYS A 214 18.31 0.06 31.41
N ALA A 215 17.30 -0.51 32.06
CA ALA A 215 16.06 0.22 32.36
C ALA A 215 16.29 1.38 33.34
N ASP A 216 17.30 1.23 34.22
CA ASP A 216 17.64 2.25 35.23
C ASP A 216 18.44 3.43 34.61
N ASP A 217 19.11 3.21 33.48
CA ASP A 217 19.93 4.24 32.80
C ASP A 217 19.13 5.10 31.81
N TYR A 218 17.95 4.65 31.44
CA TYR A 218 17.07 5.42 30.56
C TYR A 218 15.98 6.09 31.41
N GLU A 219 16.18 7.36 31.72
CA GLU A 219 15.04 8.19 32.14
C GLU A 219 13.91 7.99 31.16
N ARG A 220 12.74 7.55 31.65
CA ARG A 220 11.53 7.44 30.83
C ARG A 220 11.17 8.80 30.28
N ARG A 221 11.55 9.05 29.04
CA ARG A 221 11.26 10.30 28.36
C ARG A 221 9.85 10.25 27.81
N ALA A 222 9.11 11.33 27.99
CA ALA A 222 7.78 11.46 27.40
C ALA A 222 7.82 11.29 25.87
N PRO A 223 6.77 10.71 25.26
CA PRO A 223 6.67 10.61 23.80
C PRO A 223 6.93 11.98 23.15
N GLY A 224 7.83 12.04 22.18
CA GLY A 224 8.21 13.28 21.47
C GLY A 224 9.43 13.99 22.02
N THR A 225 10.03 13.57 23.12
CA THR A 225 11.34 14.09 23.56
C THR A 225 12.47 13.38 22.82
N ALA A 226 13.42 14.16 22.37
CA ALA A 226 14.44 13.81 21.35
C ALA A 226 15.56 12.86 21.81
N GLY A 227 15.26 11.85 22.63
CA GLY A 227 16.26 10.94 23.18
C GLY A 227 17.09 10.15 22.16
N MET A 228 16.59 10.02 20.95
CA MET A 228 17.31 9.32 19.89
C MET A 228 18.26 10.21 19.09
N ARG A 229 18.04 11.54 19.13
CA ARG A 229 18.89 12.47 18.35
C ARG A 229 20.31 12.53 18.84
N ASP A 230 20.49 12.35 20.13
CA ASP A 230 21.82 12.49 20.75
C ASP A 230 22.61 11.17 20.62
N GLY A 231 21.98 10.01 20.87
CA GLY A 231 22.66 8.70 20.75
C GLY A 231 23.09 8.31 19.34
N VAL A 232 22.34 8.70 18.33
CA VAL A 232 22.70 8.43 16.92
C VAL A 232 23.80 9.37 16.43
N ARG A 233 23.86 10.61 16.89
CA ARG A 233 24.95 11.52 16.59
C ARG A 233 26.27 11.05 17.15
N ASP A 234 26.29 10.63 18.40
CA ASP A 234 27.50 10.21 19.09
C ASP A 234 28.11 8.94 18.51
N GLN A 235 27.30 8.04 17.94
CA GLN A 235 27.78 6.80 17.33
C GLN A 235 28.37 6.93 15.91
N PHE A 236 28.01 7.96 15.18
CA PHE A 236 28.43 8.12 13.77
C PHE A 236 29.53 9.16 13.54
N TYR A 237 29.88 9.95 14.54
CA TYR A 237 30.79 11.10 14.38
C TYR A 237 32.07 11.06 15.25
N GLU A 238 32.26 10.03 16.03
CA GLU A 238 33.48 9.81 16.82
C GLU A 238 34.45 8.75 16.23
N SER A 239 34.33 8.45 14.93
CA SER A 239 35.27 7.55 14.25
C SER A 239 36.08 8.27 13.19
#